data_226750f83d676a07c0b035f7c135200e
#
_entry.id   226750f83d676a07c0b035f7c135200e
#
_cell.length_a   1.000
_cell.length_b   1.000
_cell.length_c   1.000
_cell.angle_alpha   90.00
_cell.angle_beta   90.00
_cell.angle_gamma   90.00
#
_symmetry.space_group_name_H-M   'P 1'
#
loop_
_entity.id
_entity.type
_entity.pdbx_description
1 polymer ?
#
loop_
_entity_poly.entity_id
_entity_poly.type
_entity_poly.pdbx_seq_one_letter_code
_entity_poly.pdbx_strand_id
1 'polypeptide(L)'
;MKKSLIAATALLISITACAQETIKLPTPDRAKATMSVMDALNQRQSIRSFSDRALTDDQLSLLLWAANGVNRADGRRTAPTAMNRQDIQVYVCRQDGAFLYDAKANALQRVSSQDLRPHVAGNRQPFAKEAPVCLVIVSDQRQFGPQGSADFGRIDAGYVSQNIYLAATAMGLGTVARAMMDREPLVKGLGLVPEQLLLLNHPVGYVK
;
A
#
# COMPACT_ATOMS: atom_id res chain seq x y z
N MET A 1 35.92 -60.28 -15.52
CA MET A 1 35.55 -59.24 -14.55
C MET A 1 35.23 -57.96 -15.32
N LYS A 2 33.93 -57.66 -15.53
CA LYS A 2 33.46 -56.44 -16.23
C LYS A 2 33.14 -55.39 -15.15
N LYS A 3 33.86 -54.27 -15.15
CA LYS A 3 33.59 -53.11 -14.28
C LYS A 3 32.54 -52.21 -14.96
N SER A 4 31.33 -52.18 -14.44
CA SER A 4 30.30 -51.23 -14.85
C SER A 4 30.58 -49.86 -14.26
N LEU A 5 30.75 -48.87 -15.11
CA LEU A 5 30.88 -47.46 -14.73
C LEU A 5 29.47 -46.86 -14.68
N ILE A 6 28.99 -46.50 -13.50
CA ILE A 6 27.72 -45.78 -13.33
C ILE A 6 28.04 -44.28 -13.40
N ALA A 7 27.63 -43.64 -14.49
CA ALA A 7 27.71 -42.17 -14.62
C ALA A 7 26.53 -41.53 -13.89
N ALA A 8 26.80 -40.82 -12.79
CA ALA A 8 25.80 -40.02 -12.11
C ALA A 8 25.69 -38.68 -12.81
N THR A 9 24.58 -38.47 -13.52
CA THR A 9 24.23 -37.16 -14.09
C THR A 9 23.62 -36.26 -13.01
N ALA A 10 24.40 -35.30 -12.53
CA ALA A 10 23.91 -34.28 -11.63
C ALA A 10 23.07 -33.27 -12.41
N LEU A 11 21.77 -33.25 -12.15
CA LEU A 11 20.82 -32.25 -12.69
C LEU A 11 20.98 -30.95 -11.88
N LEU A 12 21.68 -29.97 -12.44
CA LEU A 12 21.76 -28.60 -11.90
C LEU A 12 20.43 -27.89 -12.13
N ILE A 13 19.58 -27.84 -11.11
CA ILE A 13 18.39 -27.01 -11.09
C ILE A 13 18.86 -25.56 -10.81
N SER A 14 18.94 -24.74 -11.87
CA SER A 14 19.16 -23.30 -11.72
C SER A 14 17.91 -22.67 -11.13
N ILE A 15 17.93 -22.38 -9.83
CA ILE A 15 16.92 -21.53 -9.18
C ILE A 15 17.21 -20.11 -9.62
N THR A 16 16.53 -19.64 -10.66
CA THR A 16 16.53 -18.23 -11.03
C THR A 16 15.74 -17.50 -9.93
N ALA A 17 16.44 -16.89 -8.97
CA ALA A 17 15.84 -15.95 -8.06
C ALA A 17 15.31 -14.79 -8.89
N CYS A 18 13.99 -14.74 -9.11
CA CYS A 18 13.35 -13.61 -9.74
C CYS A 18 13.55 -12.41 -8.81
N ALA A 19 14.47 -11.51 -9.16
CA ALA A 19 14.69 -10.28 -8.39
C ALA A 19 13.35 -9.52 -8.35
N GLN A 20 12.84 -9.28 -7.15
CA GLN A 20 11.60 -8.54 -6.96
C GLN A 20 11.80 -7.12 -7.51
N GLU A 21 10.99 -6.74 -8.49
CA GLU A 21 11.09 -5.42 -9.11
C GLU A 21 10.83 -4.33 -8.08
N THR A 22 11.75 -3.38 -7.98
CA THR A 22 11.66 -2.25 -7.06
C THR A 22 11.67 -0.95 -7.86
N ILE A 23 10.64 -0.13 -7.68
CA ILE A 23 10.50 1.20 -8.28
C ILE A 23 10.83 2.22 -7.21
N LYS A 24 11.95 2.94 -7.38
CA LYS A 24 12.32 4.03 -6.48
C LYS A 24 11.43 5.25 -6.77
N LEU A 25 10.78 5.77 -5.74
CA LEU A 25 9.98 6.99 -5.85
C LEU A 25 10.86 8.24 -5.70
N PRO A 26 10.46 9.38 -6.29
CA PRO A 26 11.10 10.66 -6.04
C PRO A 26 11.06 11.01 -4.54
N THR A 27 12.00 11.84 -4.10
CA THR A 27 11.96 12.40 -2.74
C THR A 27 10.66 13.19 -2.55
N PRO A 28 9.88 12.95 -1.47
CA PRO A 28 8.61 13.61 -1.26
C PRO A 28 8.78 15.14 -1.17
N ASP A 29 8.26 15.86 -2.14
CA ASP A 29 8.30 17.34 -2.17
C ASP A 29 7.10 17.91 -1.40
N ARG A 30 7.34 18.24 -0.13
CA ARG A 30 6.30 18.76 0.77
C ARG A 30 5.79 20.15 0.35
N ALA A 31 6.56 20.91 -0.45
CA ALA A 31 6.13 22.20 -0.95
C ALA A 31 5.00 22.10 -1.99
N LYS A 32 4.72 20.89 -2.51
CA LYS A 32 3.58 20.64 -3.41
C LYS A 32 2.24 20.43 -2.69
N ALA A 33 2.21 20.44 -1.34
CA ALA A 33 1.00 20.39 -0.52
C ALA A 33 1.03 21.55 0.48
N THR A 34 0.67 22.75 0.01
CA THR A 34 0.79 24.01 0.77
C THR A 34 -0.44 24.34 1.60
N MET A 35 -1.53 23.59 1.46
CA MET A 35 -2.74 23.79 2.25
C MET A 35 -2.45 23.60 3.74
N SER A 36 -2.97 24.50 4.59
CA SER A 36 -2.85 24.33 6.04
C SER A 36 -3.59 23.07 6.51
N VAL A 37 -3.16 22.52 7.65
CA VAL A 37 -3.88 21.38 8.27
C VAL A 37 -5.33 21.74 8.57
N MET A 38 -5.60 22.99 9.00
CA MET A 38 -6.95 23.44 9.32
C MET A 38 -7.82 23.54 8.07
N ASP A 39 -7.26 24.01 6.95
CA ASP A 39 -7.98 24.06 5.69
C ASP A 39 -8.22 22.64 5.13
N ALA A 40 -7.23 21.75 5.25
CA ALA A 40 -7.39 20.36 4.84
C ALA A 40 -8.49 19.65 5.66
N LEU A 41 -8.57 19.89 6.97
CA LEU A 41 -9.64 19.37 7.82
C LEU A 41 -11.01 19.94 7.43
N ASN A 42 -11.09 21.24 7.13
CA ASN A 42 -12.31 21.91 6.72
C ASN A 42 -12.83 21.44 5.35
N GLN A 43 -11.92 21.12 4.41
CA GLN A 43 -12.27 20.75 3.04
C GLN A 43 -12.35 19.24 2.81
N ARG A 44 -11.79 18.41 3.73
CA ARG A 44 -11.80 16.96 3.61
C ARG A 44 -13.22 16.41 3.46
N GLN A 45 -13.47 15.69 2.41
CA GLN A 45 -14.73 14.99 2.18
C GLN A 45 -14.50 13.63 1.50
N SER A 46 -15.51 12.77 1.50
CA SER A 46 -15.48 11.47 0.84
C SER A 46 -15.90 11.61 -0.62
N ILE A 47 -14.93 11.48 -1.53
CA ILE A 47 -15.11 11.57 -2.98
C ILE A 47 -15.24 10.17 -3.58
N ARG A 48 -16.22 10.00 -4.46
CA ARG A 48 -16.56 8.73 -5.11
C ARG A 48 -16.64 8.80 -6.63
N SER A 49 -16.09 9.86 -7.22
CA SER A 49 -16.05 10.08 -8.67
C SER A 49 -14.63 10.45 -9.05
N PHE A 50 -14.00 9.64 -9.89
CA PHE A 50 -12.59 9.77 -10.24
C PHE A 50 -12.42 9.83 -11.76
N SER A 51 -11.50 10.69 -12.22
CA SER A 51 -11.04 10.63 -13.59
C SER A 51 -9.98 9.51 -13.74
N ASP A 52 -9.75 9.08 -14.97
CA ASP A 52 -8.74 8.08 -15.33
C ASP A 52 -7.31 8.64 -15.37
N ARG A 53 -7.16 9.96 -15.17
CA ARG A 53 -5.86 10.64 -15.17
C ARG A 53 -4.94 10.01 -14.10
N ALA A 54 -3.79 9.51 -14.55
CA ALA A 54 -2.80 8.94 -13.66
C ALA A 54 -2.22 9.98 -12.67
N LEU A 55 -1.90 9.55 -11.45
CA LEU A 55 -1.07 10.33 -10.55
C LEU A 55 0.37 10.33 -11.07
N THR A 56 1.07 11.45 -10.90
CA THR A 56 2.53 11.47 -11.12
C THR A 56 3.25 10.73 -10.01
N ASP A 57 4.48 10.29 -10.27
CA ASP A 57 5.31 9.64 -9.24
C ASP A 57 5.61 10.58 -8.06
N ASP A 58 5.74 11.88 -8.30
CA ASP A 58 5.88 12.89 -7.25
C ASP A 58 4.65 12.94 -6.33
N GLN A 59 3.45 12.92 -6.94
CA GLN A 59 2.20 12.92 -6.18
C GLN A 59 2.04 11.62 -5.38
N LEU A 60 2.33 10.49 -6.01
CA LEU A 60 2.27 9.19 -5.33
C LEU A 60 3.27 9.11 -4.19
N SER A 61 4.50 9.59 -4.40
CA SER A 61 5.54 9.65 -3.37
C SER A 61 5.10 10.49 -2.16
N LEU A 62 4.61 11.71 -2.42
CA LEU A 62 4.15 12.62 -1.36
C LEU A 62 2.96 12.04 -0.60
N LEU A 63 1.99 11.45 -1.30
CA LEU A 63 0.82 10.80 -0.70
C LEU A 63 1.21 9.63 0.21
N LEU A 64 2.10 8.75 -0.25
CA LEU A 64 2.56 7.58 0.51
C LEU A 64 3.41 7.99 1.72
N TRP A 65 4.28 8.99 1.53
CA TRP A 65 5.04 9.55 2.64
C TRP A 65 4.10 10.16 3.70
N ALA A 66 3.12 10.95 3.29
CA ALA A 66 2.14 11.51 4.22
C ALA A 66 1.34 10.43 4.93
N ALA A 67 0.93 9.37 4.22
CA ALA A 67 0.19 8.25 4.77
C ALA A 67 0.95 7.53 5.90
N ASN A 68 2.17 7.09 5.63
CA ASN A 68 2.94 6.24 6.57
C ASN A 68 4.46 6.28 6.30
N GLY A 69 5.00 7.38 5.78
CA GLY A 69 6.43 7.54 5.48
C GLY A 69 7.29 7.81 6.71
N VAL A 70 8.60 7.61 6.59
CA VAL A 70 9.55 7.98 7.63
C VAL A 70 9.70 9.51 7.67
N ASN A 71 9.51 10.13 8.83
CA ASN A 71 9.59 11.57 9.00
C ASN A 71 10.67 12.04 9.98
N ARG A 72 11.41 11.10 10.59
CA ARG A 72 12.46 11.36 11.59
C ARG A 72 13.64 10.42 11.41
N ALA A 73 14.81 10.87 11.87
CA ALA A 73 16.06 10.12 11.76
C ALA A 73 16.05 8.76 12.51
N ASP A 74 15.22 8.64 13.55
CA ASP A 74 15.04 7.39 14.32
C ASP A 74 14.12 6.35 13.64
N GLY A 75 13.68 6.63 12.40
CA GLY A 75 12.84 5.74 11.60
C GLY A 75 11.35 5.75 11.96
N ARG A 76 10.91 6.63 12.85
CA ARG A 76 9.48 6.80 13.14
C ARG A 76 8.75 7.42 11.97
N ARG A 77 7.44 7.20 11.93
CA ARG A 77 6.59 7.51 10.78
C ARG A 77 5.70 8.71 11.00
N THR A 78 5.08 9.17 9.92
CA THR A 78 4.07 10.23 9.93
C THR A 78 2.83 9.83 10.71
N ALA A 79 2.41 8.57 10.64
CA ALA A 79 1.34 8.02 11.47
C ALA A 79 1.91 7.42 12.77
N PRO A 80 1.30 7.64 13.94
CA PRO A 80 1.64 6.92 15.16
C PRO A 80 1.16 5.46 15.05
N THR A 81 1.80 4.56 15.80
CA THR A 81 1.33 3.18 15.97
C THR A 81 1.46 2.77 17.43
N ALA A 82 0.58 1.88 17.87
CA ALA A 82 0.61 1.36 19.22
C ALA A 82 2.01 0.79 19.54
N MET A 83 2.60 1.23 20.65
CA MET A 83 3.95 0.83 21.10
C MET A 83 5.06 1.01 20.03
N ASN A 84 4.87 1.91 19.06
CA ASN A 84 5.75 2.10 17.90
C ASN A 84 6.03 0.79 17.11
N ARG A 85 5.05 -0.09 17.00
CA ARG A 85 5.20 -1.39 16.33
C ARG A 85 5.28 -1.29 14.81
N GLN A 86 4.84 -0.15 14.24
CA GLN A 86 4.89 0.11 12.79
C GLN A 86 4.28 -1.04 11.96
N ASP A 87 3.20 -1.63 12.47
CA ASP A 87 2.51 -2.78 11.92
C ASP A 87 1.80 -2.49 10.60
N ILE A 88 1.51 -1.22 10.31
CA ILE A 88 0.76 -0.85 9.12
C ILE A 88 1.63 -0.89 7.87
N GLN A 89 1.18 -1.69 6.92
CA GLN A 89 1.68 -1.81 5.56
C GLN A 89 0.70 -1.16 4.60
N VAL A 90 1.20 -0.37 3.65
CA VAL A 90 0.39 0.27 2.61
C VAL A 90 0.74 -0.38 1.27
N TYR A 91 -0.24 -1.04 0.66
CA TYR A 91 -0.12 -1.57 -0.68
C TYR A 91 -0.71 -0.59 -1.69
N VAL A 92 -0.09 -0.48 -2.84
CA VAL A 92 -0.48 0.38 -3.95
C VAL A 92 -0.94 -0.50 -5.10
N CYS A 93 -2.24 -0.49 -5.41
CA CYS A 93 -2.79 -1.19 -6.55
C CYS A 93 -2.99 -0.20 -7.70
N ARG A 94 -2.35 -0.50 -8.85
CA ARG A 94 -2.42 0.28 -10.10
C ARG A 94 -2.78 -0.66 -11.25
N GLN A 95 -2.98 -0.09 -12.44
CA GLN A 95 -3.26 -0.88 -13.64
C GLN A 95 -2.12 -1.85 -13.99
N ASP A 96 -0.88 -1.45 -13.75
CA ASP A 96 0.33 -2.22 -14.07
C ASP A 96 0.74 -3.20 -12.97
N GLY A 97 0.00 -3.29 -11.87
CA GLY A 97 0.27 -4.24 -10.80
C GLY A 97 -0.03 -3.75 -9.39
N ALA A 98 0.39 -4.56 -8.41
CA ALA A 98 0.30 -4.22 -7.01
C ALA A 98 1.69 -4.21 -6.36
N PHE A 99 1.89 -3.27 -5.43
CA PHE A 99 3.18 -2.97 -4.84
C PHE A 99 3.04 -2.76 -3.34
N LEU A 100 4.02 -3.21 -2.57
CA LEU A 100 4.20 -2.82 -1.17
C LEU A 100 5.05 -1.56 -1.09
N TYR A 101 4.59 -0.55 -0.37
CA TYR A 101 5.37 0.65 -0.10
C TYR A 101 6.43 0.39 0.98
N ASP A 102 7.69 0.54 0.59
CA ASP A 102 8.83 0.57 1.52
C ASP A 102 9.06 2.00 1.97
N ALA A 103 8.64 2.32 3.19
CA ALA A 103 8.76 3.66 3.74
C ALA A 103 10.20 4.08 4.05
N LYS A 104 11.13 3.13 4.28
CA LYS A 104 12.55 3.44 4.54
C LYS A 104 13.28 3.80 3.26
N ALA A 105 13.05 3.03 2.21
CA ALA A 105 13.66 3.25 0.91
C ALA A 105 12.93 4.31 0.07
N ASN A 106 11.71 4.70 0.46
CA ASN A 106 10.74 5.45 -0.34
C ASN A 106 10.60 4.81 -1.74
N ALA A 107 10.18 3.55 -1.75
CA ALA A 107 10.13 2.73 -2.96
C ALA A 107 8.89 1.83 -2.97
N LEU A 108 8.53 1.35 -4.14
CA LEU A 108 7.49 0.37 -4.36
C LEU A 108 8.12 -0.98 -4.70
N GLN A 109 7.84 -2.00 -3.91
CA GLN A 109 8.25 -3.38 -4.15
C GLN A 109 7.10 -4.12 -4.82
N ARG A 110 7.28 -4.59 -6.06
CA ARG A 110 6.22 -5.31 -6.79
C ARG A 110 5.87 -6.61 -6.07
N VAL A 111 4.61 -6.79 -5.72
CA VAL A 111 4.07 -8.03 -5.15
C VAL A 111 3.20 -8.81 -6.13
N SER A 112 2.65 -8.11 -7.14
CA SER A 112 1.84 -8.73 -8.19
C SER A 112 1.95 -7.94 -9.50
N SER A 113 1.91 -8.63 -10.63
CA SER A 113 1.77 -8.01 -11.97
C SER A 113 0.31 -7.82 -12.38
N GLN A 114 -0.65 -8.25 -11.56
CA GLN A 114 -2.07 -8.16 -11.85
C GLN A 114 -2.65 -6.83 -11.39
N ASP A 115 -3.59 -6.26 -12.18
CA ASP A 115 -4.42 -5.16 -11.73
C ASP A 115 -5.43 -5.66 -10.68
N LEU A 116 -5.17 -5.35 -9.41
CA LEU A 116 -6.03 -5.74 -8.31
C LEU A 116 -7.11 -4.70 -7.96
N ARG A 117 -7.17 -3.55 -8.65
CA ARG A 117 -8.21 -2.51 -8.41
C ARG A 117 -9.64 -3.02 -8.53
N PRO A 118 -9.99 -3.93 -9.46
CA PRO A 118 -11.33 -4.53 -9.49
C PRO A 118 -11.69 -5.25 -8.19
N HIS A 119 -10.75 -5.96 -7.57
CA HIS A 119 -10.96 -6.65 -6.29
C HIS A 119 -11.01 -5.67 -5.10
N VAL A 120 -10.24 -4.55 -5.18
CA VAL A 120 -10.37 -3.46 -4.19
C VAL A 120 -11.75 -2.82 -4.29
N ALA A 121 -12.28 -2.61 -5.49
CA ALA A 121 -13.63 -2.08 -5.69
C ALA A 121 -14.71 -3.03 -5.17
N GLY A 122 -14.58 -4.30 -5.48
CA GLY A 122 -15.61 -5.30 -5.27
C GLY A 122 -16.90 -5.00 -6.06
N ASN A 123 -17.84 -5.91 -6.01
CA ASN A 123 -19.07 -5.80 -6.82
C ASN A 123 -20.04 -4.72 -6.36
N ARG A 124 -19.97 -4.29 -5.09
CA ARG A 124 -20.94 -3.35 -4.51
C ARG A 124 -20.61 -1.88 -4.73
N GLN A 125 -19.35 -1.54 -5.00
CA GLN A 125 -18.89 -0.16 -5.13
C GLN A 125 -17.91 -0.02 -6.33
N PRO A 126 -18.40 -0.24 -7.56
CA PRO A 126 -17.55 -0.32 -8.76
C PRO A 126 -16.82 0.97 -9.08
N PHE A 127 -17.27 2.13 -8.58
CA PHE A 127 -16.60 3.43 -8.78
C PHE A 127 -15.13 3.41 -8.34
N ALA A 128 -14.77 2.57 -7.36
CA ALA A 128 -13.42 2.54 -6.82
C ALA A 128 -12.37 2.03 -7.83
N LYS A 129 -12.76 1.20 -8.81
CA LYS A 129 -11.86 0.75 -9.88
C LYS A 129 -11.55 1.83 -10.92
N GLU A 130 -12.34 2.92 -10.94
CA GLU A 130 -12.11 4.05 -11.86
C GLU A 130 -10.93 4.91 -11.39
N ALA A 131 -10.63 4.90 -10.10
CA ALA A 131 -9.46 5.60 -9.58
C ALA A 131 -8.16 5.00 -10.16
N PRO A 132 -7.19 5.83 -10.57
CA PRO A 132 -5.92 5.36 -11.11
C PRO A 132 -5.09 4.57 -10.09
N VAL A 133 -5.28 4.85 -8.81
CA VAL A 133 -4.58 4.21 -7.68
C VAL A 133 -5.59 3.81 -6.62
N CYS A 134 -5.42 2.59 -6.06
CA CYS A 134 -6.10 2.19 -4.83
C CYS A 134 -5.03 1.85 -3.77
N LEU A 135 -5.05 2.54 -2.64
CA LEU A 135 -4.21 2.21 -1.50
C LEU A 135 -4.95 1.19 -0.63
N VAL A 136 -4.27 0.11 -0.26
CA VAL A 136 -4.82 -0.93 0.62
C VAL A 136 -4.02 -0.95 1.92
N ILE A 137 -4.70 -0.84 3.06
CA ILE A 137 -4.10 -0.76 4.38
C ILE A 137 -4.22 -2.11 5.06
N VAL A 138 -3.08 -2.67 5.41
CA VAL A 138 -2.92 -3.98 6.04
C VAL A 138 -2.18 -3.80 7.35
N SER A 139 -2.62 -4.46 8.43
CA SER A 139 -1.88 -4.54 9.69
C SER A 139 -1.21 -5.90 9.81
N ASP A 140 0.10 -5.90 9.99
CA ASP A 140 0.89 -7.11 10.25
C ASP A 140 0.96 -7.38 11.75
N GLN A 141 0.12 -8.29 12.22
CA GLN A 141 -0.02 -8.62 13.64
C GLN A 141 1.23 -9.25 14.25
N ARG A 142 2.15 -9.77 13.42
CA ARG A 142 3.43 -10.32 13.88
C ARG A 142 4.29 -9.26 14.56
N GLN A 143 4.08 -7.97 14.24
CA GLN A 143 4.80 -6.85 14.86
C GLN A 143 4.45 -6.67 16.34
N PHE A 144 3.30 -7.14 16.79
CA PHE A 144 2.88 -7.03 18.19
C PHE A 144 3.37 -8.18 19.06
N GLY A 145 3.75 -9.32 18.45
CA GLY A 145 4.12 -10.54 19.19
C GLY A 145 2.92 -11.13 19.96
N PRO A 146 3.18 -11.93 21.02
CA PRO A 146 2.11 -12.62 21.76
C PRO A 146 1.11 -11.71 22.48
N GLN A 147 1.46 -10.44 22.69
CA GLN A 147 0.62 -9.45 23.39
C GLN A 147 -0.21 -8.61 22.41
N GLY A 148 -0.17 -8.95 21.13
CA GLY A 148 -0.87 -8.22 20.09
C GLY A 148 -2.38 -8.36 20.17
N SER A 149 -3.07 -7.27 19.83
CA SER A 149 -4.50 -7.25 19.62
C SER A 149 -4.82 -6.71 18.23
N ALA A 150 -5.71 -7.36 17.53
CA ALA A 150 -6.22 -6.87 16.25
C ALA A 150 -6.82 -5.45 16.36
N ASP A 151 -7.21 -5.04 17.57
CA ASP A 151 -7.77 -3.70 17.81
C ASP A 151 -6.70 -2.61 17.66
N PHE A 152 -5.46 -2.86 18.09
CA PHE A 152 -4.37 -1.91 17.82
C PHE A 152 -4.18 -1.68 16.33
N GLY A 153 -4.13 -2.73 15.53
CA GLY A 153 -4.00 -2.59 14.08
C GLY A 153 -5.16 -1.85 13.44
N ARG A 154 -6.40 -2.00 13.95
CA ARG A 154 -7.56 -1.24 13.46
C ARG A 154 -7.47 0.24 13.80
N ILE A 155 -6.99 0.58 15.01
CA ILE A 155 -6.76 1.96 15.45
C ILE A 155 -5.64 2.59 14.60
N ASP A 156 -4.52 1.91 14.46
CA ASP A 156 -3.36 2.38 13.71
C ASP A 156 -3.67 2.59 12.21
N ALA A 157 -4.50 1.71 11.64
CA ALA A 157 -5.02 1.89 10.28
C ALA A 157 -5.89 3.16 10.14
N GLY A 158 -6.62 3.55 11.17
CA GLY A 158 -7.39 4.80 11.22
C GLY A 158 -6.50 6.04 11.11
N TYR A 159 -5.35 6.05 11.79
CA TYR A 159 -4.38 7.15 11.70
C TYR A 159 -3.81 7.28 10.28
N VAL A 160 -3.40 6.17 9.68
CA VAL A 160 -2.90 6.16 8.29
C VAL A 160 -3.99 6.58 7.31
N SER A 161 -5.22 6.11 7.50
CA SER A 161 -6.39 6.48 6.69
C SER A 161 -6.68 7.98 6.73
N GLN A 162 -6.63 8.59 7.93
CA GLN A 162 -6.82 10.04 8.05
C GLN A 162 -5.69 10.84 7.40
N ASN A 163 -4.44 10.38 7.52
CA ASN A 163 -3.32 11.01 6.82
C ASN A 163 -3.52 10.99 5.29
N ILE A 164 -4.02 9.88 4.73
CA ILE A 164 -4.35 9.78 3.29
C ILE A 164 -5.42 10.81 2.91
N TYR A 165 -6.48 10.96 3.71
CA TYR A 165 -7.52 11.95 3.45
C TYR A 165 -6.97 13.37 3.41
N LEU A 166 -6.21 13.77 4.44
CA LEU A 166 -5.67 15.12 4.55
C LEU A 166 -4.67 15.43 3.43
N ALA A 167 -3.77 14.48 3.13
CA ALA A 167 -2.81 14.64 2.06
C ALA A 167 -3.49 14.72 0.68
N ALA A 168 -4.44 13.83 0.38
CA ALA A 168 -5.19 13.87 -0.86
C ALA A 168 -5.91 15.22 -1.02
N THR A 169 -6.59 15.70 0.03
CA THR A 169 -7.27 17.01 0.03
C THR A 169 -6.27 18.14 -0.24
N ALA A 170 -5.14 18.17 0.46
CA ALA A 170 -4.11 19.20 0.27
C ALA A 170 -3.47 19.19 -1.12
N MET A 171 -3.52 18.06 -1.82
CA MET A 171 -3.00 17.88 -3.17
C MET A 171 -4.06 18.06 -4.27
N GLY A 172 -5.30 18.43 -3.92
CA GLY A 172 -6.42 18.54 -4.86
C GLY A 172 -6.89 17.21 -5.43
N LEU A 173 -6.65 16.12 -4.71
CA LEU A 173 -7.08 14.76 -5.07
C LEU A 173 -8.31 14.35 -4.27
N GLY A 174 -9.14 13.49 -4.87
CA GLY A 174 -10.26 12.86 -4.20
C GLY A 174 -9.88 11.50 -3.61
N THR A 175 -10.52 11.15 -2.49
CA THR A 175 -10.43 9.81 -1.89
C THR A 175 -11.63 9.50 -1.00
N VAL A 176 -11.81 8.22 -0.67
CA VAL A 176 -12.76 7.74 0.34
C VAL A 176 -12.23 6.49 1.05
N ALA A 177 -12.28 6.49 2.38
CA ALA A 177 -11.97 5.30 3.17
C ALA A 177 -13.10 4.26 3.04
N ARG A 178 -12.72 3.00 2.77
CA ARG A 178 -13.67 1.88 2.59
C ARG A 178 -13.12 0.62 3.27
N ALA A 179 -14.03 -0.17 3.87
CA ALA A 179 -13.73 -1.51 4.36
C ALA A 179 -14.24 -2.61 3.42
N MET A 180 -15.06 -2.24 2.42
CA MET A 180 -15.61 -3.17 1.44
C MET A 180 -14.59 -3.44 0.35
N MET A 181 -14.32 -4.71 0.10
CA MET A 181 -13.42 -5.24 -0.92
C MET A 181 -13.60 -6.74 -1.04
N ASP A 182 -13.15 -7.34 -2.13
CA ASP A 182 -13.14 -8.79 -2.33
C ASP A 182 -11.89 -9.37 -1.63
N ARG A 183 -12.06 -9.82 -0.39
CA ARG A 183 -10.93 -10.14 0.50
C ARG A 183 -10.08 -11.31 0.01
N GLU A 184 -10.70 -12.43 -0.36
CA GLU A 184 -9.97 -13.64 -0.75
C GLU A 184 -9.06 -13.42 -1.98
N PRO A 185 -9.52 -12.83 -3.10
CA PRO A 185 -8.65 -12.49 -4.23
C PRO A 185 -7.54 -11.51 -3.85
N LEU A 186 -7.81 -10.54 -2.97
CA LEU A 186 -6.79 -9.58 -2.53
C LEU A 186 -5.72 -10.23 -1.64
N VAL A 187 -6.11 -11.07 -0.69
CA VAL A 187 -5.16 -11.83 0.16
C VAL A 187 -4.22 -12.64 -0.72
N LYS A 188 -4.75 -13.36 -1.71
CA LYS A 188 -3.95 -14.13 -2.66
C LYS A 188 -3.10 -13.24 -3.55
N GLY A 189 -3.68 -12.21 -4.14
CA GLY A 189 -3.01 -11.32 -5.10
C GLY A 189 -1.91 -10.47 -4.48
N LEU A 190 -2.05 -10.07 -3.21
CA LEU A 190 -1.06 -9.33 -2.44
C LEU A 190 -0.05 -10.24 -1.72
N GLY A 191 -0.27 -11.57 -1.73
CA GLY A 191 0.59 -12.53 -1.04
C GLY A 191 0.55 -12.42 0.48
N LEU A 192 -0.63 -12.08 1.05
CA LEU A 192 -0.77 -11.90 2.49
C LEU A 192 -0.80 -13.25 3.22
N VAL A 193 -0.22 -13.26 4.42
CA VAL A 193 -0.28 -14.39 5.35
C VAL A 193 -1.39 -14.21 6.39
N PRO A 194 -1.79 -15.27 7.11
CA PRO A 194 -2.96 -15.20 8.04
C PRO A 194 -2.86 -14.13 9.13
N GLU A 195 -1.64 -13.78 9.54
CA GLU A 195 -1.38 -12.75 10.56
C GLU A 195 -1.44 -11.32 10.00
N GLN A 196 -1.64 -11.16 8.70
CA GLN A 196 -1.79 -9.85 8.05
C GLN A 196 -3.26 -9.54 7.84
N LEU A 197 -3.77 -8.56 8.57
CA LEU A 197 -5.17 -8.16 8.55
C LEU A 197 -5.42 -7.12 7.46
N LEU A 198 -6.21 -7.48 6.46
CA LEU A 198 -6.71 -6.58 5.42
C LEU A 198 -7.80 -5.69 6.03
N LEU A 199 -7.56 -4.37 6.21
CA LEU A 199 -8.42 -3.49 7.01
C LEU A 199 -9.23 -2.51 6.18
N LEU A 200 -8.56 -1.56 5.52
CA LEU A 200 -9.18 -0.46 4.79
C LEU A 200 -8.60 -0.35 3.38
N ASN A 201 -9.30 0.36 2.52
CA ASN A 201 -8.76 0.81 1.24
C ASN A 201 -9.19 2.23 0.92
N HIS A 202 -8.40 2.89 0.08
CA HIS A 202 -8.61 4.23 -0.43
C HIS A 202 -8.39 4.25 -1.94
N PRO A 203 -9.44 4.32 -2.77
CA PRO A 203 -9.28 4.78 -4.14
C PRO A 203 -8.87 6.25 -4.13
N VAL A 204 -7.87 6.62 -4.91
CA VAL A 204 -7.33 7.98 -4.98
C VAL A 204 -7.16 8.39 -6.43
N GLY A 205 -7.59 9.59 -6.76
CA GLY A 205 -7.48 10.14 -8.10
C GLY A 205 -7.95 11.59 -8.18
N TYR A 206 -7.86 12.17 -9.38
CA TYR A 206 -8.46 13.45 -9.62
C TYR A 206 -9.99 13.33 -9.65
N VAL A 207 -10.66 14.35 -9.13
CA VAL A 207 -12.12 14.42 -9.12
C VAL A 207 -12.62 14.69 -10.56
N LYS A 208 -13.69 13.97 -10.97
CA LYS A 208 -14.43 14.27 -12.21
C LYS A 208 -15.24 15.54 -12.07
#